data_2d0e12be6f839e8eea9179bcdfc77803
#
_entry.id   2d0e12be6f839e8eea9179bcdfc77803
#
_cell.length_a   1.000
_cell.length_b   1.000
_cell.length_c   1.000
_cell.angle_alpha   90.00
_cell.angle_beta   90.00
_cell.angle_gamma   90.00
#
_symmetry.space_group_name_H-M   'P 1'
#
loop_
_entity.id
_entity.type
_entity.pdbx_description
1 polymer ?
#
loop_
_entity_poly.entity_id
_entity_poly.type
_entity_poly.pdbx_seq_one_letter_code
_entity_poly.pdbx_strand_id
1 'polypeptide(L)'
;MTTAARSAGLVGLLIALGGSSASAREVRLPLTIEPTVIREAVVRELFNDPQKRAVFWGQPGECSFFYLQDPKVEGEVGRLRVVAHGEARLGTDLGGACLSPIAWGGSLELYERPRVDGWQLRFEVLDSNLYNEQGEKTLFVGQLWDRIKESVQPRFAAVTVDLGGPFRDLREFLSMIVAPSHAEEARRAIDSLHPVSVSALPKGIVVEAAFEVAEAPGTPAPSVAEAPLSEAEIDAFTARTNQWDAFLTFVIKSLGAKTLSKPARQALLETLIDARYQIAEALAAPSRKEDPVRQLFLKSWDRLRPVADDIARDLPGADAVAVVTFLAAGDALAALDQVGPAFGLEISADGLRRMARMIAPTATGDPLEYSPDIDPVLRRMLGFGPPPSDTDANVPAAEPTSWWAPVLRLSPLTLFEGGSAWAETPVDHSHDWKGWVVDEEPEVTAYLKRVDELLTRGASTIAVREKLSRADADFFRKLLPATAWQESCWRQFRKANGTVTYLRSSQGSVGMLQISERIWRGFYEVERLRWKIAYNVQAGAEVLIHYLQAAEEERGDDAKPVPPDVTARVVYAAYNGGPGQMRRYLDPKRRGQALTRVVDQLFGKKFAAIDDGVEAQVARCLVGGPAPGPP
;
A
#
# COMPACT_ATOMS: atom_id res chain seq x y z
N MET A 1 40.71 7.24 89.12
CA MET A 1 41.05 5.85 89.40
C MET A 1 39.90 5.01 88.91
N THR A 2 40.09 4.32 87.90
CA THR A 2 39.55 3.06 87.44
C THR A 2 39.51 2.99 85.89
N THR A 3 40.25 2.09 85.41
CA THR A 3 40.48 1.67 84.02
C THR A 3 39.24 1.05 83.42
N ALA A 4 38.84 1.48 82.27
CA ALA A 4 37.82 0.79 81.42
C ALA A 4 38.46 0.17 80.21
N ALA A 5 38.32 -1.14 80.09
CA ALA A 5 38.80 -1.93 78.97
C ALA A 5 37.95 -1.68 77.73
N ARG A 6 38.62 -1.51 76.54
CA ARG A 6 38.01 -1.44 75.23
C ARG A 6 37.88 -2.84 74.66
N SER A 7 36.66 -3.30 74.42
CA SER A 7 36.36 -4.46 73.60
C SER A 7 36.17 -3.99 72.14
N ALA A 8 37.03 -4.46 71.24
CA ALA A 8 36.88 -4.27 69.79
C ALA A 8 35.91 -5.34 69.27
N GLY A 9 34.72 -4.90 68.88
CA GLY A 9 33.79 -5.73 68.08
C GLY A 9 34.03 -5.60 66.59
N LEU A 10 34.39 -6.71 65.98
CA LEU A 10 34.48 -6.84 64.50
C LEU A 10 33.05 -6.89 63.93
N VAL A 11 32.60 -5.84 63.28
CA VAL A 11 31.36 -5.86 62.48
C VAL A 11 31.72 -6.36 61.08
N GLY A 12 31.38 -7.61 60.80
CA GLY A 12 31.46 -8.18 59.46
C GLY A 12 30.42 -7.53 58.54
N LEU A 13 30.91 -6.79 57.54
CA LEU A 13 30.08 -6.23 56.45
C LEU A 13 29.74 -7.36 55.46
N LEU A 14 28.56 -7.97 55.61
CA LEU A 14 27.94 -8.83 54.61
C LEU A 14 27.47 -7.93 53.46
N ILE A 15 28.28 -7.84 52.39
CA ILE A 15 27.84 -7.31 51.12
C ILE A 15 26.93 -8.37 50.51
N ALA A 16 25.63 -8.17 50.66
CA ALA A 16 24.63 -8.88 49.88
C ALA A 16 24.78 -8.39 48.42
N LEU A 17 25.42 -9.19 47.59
CA LEU A 17 25.33 -9.08 46.14
C LEU A 17 23.87 -9.39 45.78
N GLY A 18 23.03 -8.39 45.86
CA GLY A 18 21.70 -8.40 45.24
C GLY A 18 21.89 -8.43 43.72
N GLY A 19 21.88 -9.63 43.16
CA GLY A 19 21.73 -9.80 41.75
C GLY A 19 20.39 -9.15 41.34
N SER A 20 20.45 -8.01 40.67
CA SER A 20 19.29 -7.46 40.00
C SER A 20 18.89 -8.48 38.93
N SER A 21 17.88 -9.27 39.22
CA SER A 21 17.21 -10.07 38.22
C SER A 21 16.67 -9.08 37.21
N ALA A 22 17.28 -9.00 36.03
CA ALA A 22 16.72 -8.26 34.90
C ALA A 22 15.31 -8.85 34.69
N SER A 23 14.29 -8.04 34.88
CA SER A 23 12.91 -8.43 34.65
C SER A 23 12.79 -8.62 33.13
N ALA A 24 12.51 -9.83 32.67
CA ALA A 24 12.21 -10.07 31.28
C ALA A 24 10.77 -9.60 30.99
N ARG A 25 10.59 -8.81 29.96
CA ARG A 25 9.27 -8.38 29.47
C ARG A 25 8.83 -9.32 28.36
N GLU A 26 7.67 -9.92 28.51
CA GLU A 26 7.03 -10.71 27.46
C GLU A 26 6.38 -9.78 26.43
N VAL A 27 6.74 -9.98 25.16
CA VAL A 27 6.18 -9.28 24.00
C VAL A 27 5.31 -10.24 23.23
N ARG A 28 4.07 -9.85 22.96
CA ARG A 28 3.09 -10.67 22.26
C ARG A 28 2.90 -10.18 20.83
N LEU A 29 2.95 -11.12 19.88
CA LEU A 29 2.74 -10.94 18.47
C LEU A 29 1.44 -11.63 18.06
N PRO A 30 0.37 -10.91 17.73
CA PRO A 30 -0.82 -11.50 17.16
C PRO A 30 -0.59 -11.83 15.68
N LEU A 31 -0.76 -13.10 15.32
CA LEU A 31 -0.68 -13.60 13.96
C LEU A 31 -2.07 -14.01 13.52
N THR A 32 -2.62 -13.35 12.52
CA THR A 32 -3.94 -13.66 11.99
C THR A 32 -3.82 -14.64 10.83
N ILE A 33 -4.50 -15.78 10.94
CA ILE A 33 -4.63 -16.80 9.90
C ILE A 33 -6.04 -16.70 9.35
N GLU A 34 -6.15 -16.33 8.09
CA GLU A 34 -7.42 -16.15 7.43
C GLU A 34 -8.18 -17.48 7.23
N PRO A 35 -9.54 -17.47 7.19
CA PRO A 35 -10.34 -18.65 6.95
C PRO A 35 -10.01 -19.33 5.62
N THR A 36 -9.54 -18.59 4.63
CA THR A 36 -9.11 -19.10 3.33
C THR A 36 -7.92 -20.04 3.43
N VAL A 37 -6.93 -19.74 4.26
CA VAL A 37 -5.76 -20.61 4.49
C VAL A 37 -6.19 -21.93 5.16
N ILE A 38 -7.12 -21.84 6.11
CA ILE A 38 -7.67 -23.02 6.78
C ILE A 38 -8.48 -23.87 5.79
N ARG A 39 -9.31 -23.22 4.97
CA ARG A 39 -10.05 -23.88 3.90
C ARG A 39 -9.13 -24.65 2.95
N GLU A 40 -8.02 -24.04 2.54
CA GLU A 40 -7.03 -24.70 1.66
C GLU A 40 -6.40 -25.93 2.33
N ALA A 41 -6.12 -25.88 3.63
CA ALA A 41 -5.65 -27.05 4.38
C ALA A 41 -6.71 -28.16 4.39
N VAL A 42 -7.97 -27.81 4.68
CA VAL A 42 -9.11 -28.74 4.65
C VAL A 42 -9.25 -29.35 3.26
N VAL A 43 -9.20 -28.54 2.19
CA VAL A 43 -9.32 -29.03 0.81
C VAL A 43 -8.17 -29.98 0.48
N ARG A 44 -6.94 -29.60 0.77
CA ARG A 44 -5.76 -30.43 0.48
C ARG A 44 -5.80 -31.78 1.20
N GLU A 45 -6.24 -31.82 2.44
CA GLU A 45 -6.19 -33.04 3.24
C GLU A 45 -7.42 -33.95 3.07
N LEU A 46 -8.60 -33.37 2.85
CA LEU A 46 -9.83 -34.12 2.82
C LEU A 46 -10.49 -34.20 1.44
N PHE A 47 -10.47 -33.10 0.65
CA PHE A 47 -11.19 -33.00 -0.63
C PHE A 47 -10.26 -33.29 -1.81
N ASN A 48 -9.61 -34.43 -1.80
CA ASN A 48 -8.50 -34.79 -2.68
C ASN A 48 -8.85 -35.79 -3.79
N ASP A 49 -10.11 -36.11 -3.99
CA ASP A 49 -10.54 -36.95 -5.13
C ASP A 49 -10.49 -36.13 -6.46
N PRO A 50 -10.49 -36.78 -7.65
CA PRO A 50 -10.44 -36.09 -8.93
C PRO A 50 -11.55 -35.05 -9.15
N GLN A 51 -12.67 -35.17 -8.45
CA GLN A 51 -13.81 -34.26 -8.50
C GLN A 51 -13.82 -33.26 -7.34
N LYS A 52 -12.71 -33.15 -6.57
CA LYS A 52 -12.57 -32.29 -5.37
C LYS A 52 -13.62 -32.60 -4.29
N ARG A 53 -13.88 -33.86 -4.06
CA ARG A 53 -14.78 -34.34 -3.01
C ARG A 53 -14.00 -35.03 -1.89
N ALA A 54 -14.55 -34.97 -0.69
CA ALA A 54 -14.14 -35.79 0.45
C ALA A 54 -15.07 -37.02 0.52
N VAL A 55 -14.58 -38.18 0.09
CA VAL A 55 -15.33 -39.45 0.13
C VAL A 55 -15.08 -40.12 1.47
N PHE A 56 -16.15 -40.38 2.23
CA PHE A 56 -16.07 -40.99 3.57
C PHE A 56 -16.31 -42.50 3.53
N TRP A 57 -17.26 -42.97 2.73
CA TRP A 57 -17.46 -44.38 2.42
C TRP A 57 -18.15 -44.57 1.08
N GLY A 58 -17.90 -45.70 0.44
CA GLY A 58 -18.46 -46.06 -0.87
C GLY A 58 -18.10 -45.09 -1.98
N GLN A 59 -18.37 -45.45 -3.21
CA GLN A 59 -18.19 -44.54 -4.35
C GLN A 59 -19.55 -43.91 -4.72
N PRO A 60 -19.57 -42.63 -5.16
CA PRO A 60 -20.79 -42.02 -5.66
C PRO A 60 -21.43 -42.83 -6.77
N GLY A 61 -22.71 -43.19 -6.59
CA GLY A 61 -23.45 -44.10 -7.48
C GLY A 61 -23.57 -45.53 -6.98
N GLU A 62 -22.82 -45.97 -5.97
CA GLU A 62 -23.01 -47.23 -5.29
C GLU A 62 -24.27 -47.23 -4.42
N CYS A 63 -24.67 -48.41 -3.95
CA CYS A 63 -25.85 -48.54 -3.10
C CYS A 63 -25.70 -47.88 -1.71
N SER A 64 -24.49 -47.83 -1.21
CA SER A 64 -24.17 -47.10 0.02
C SER A 64 -22.95 -46.22 -0.22
N PHE A 65 -23.09 -44.88 -0.05
CA PHE A 65 -22.01 -43.94 -0.17
C PHE A 65 -22.27 -42.69 0.66
N PHE A 66 -21.18 -41.96 0.95
CA PHE A 66 -21.22 -40.59 1.51
C PHE A 66 -20.01 -39.81 1.07
N TYR A 67 -20.25 -38.60 0.55
CA TYR A 67 -19.23 -37.64 0.21
C TYR A 67 -19.65 -36.20 0.56
N LEU A 68 -18.66 -35.33 0.71
CA LEU A 68 -18.82 -33.87 0.85
C LEU A 68 -18.04 -33.18 -0.28
N GLN A 69 -18.50 -32.00 -0.66
CA GLN A 69 -17.86 -31.12 -1.66
C GLN A 69 -18.04 -29.66 -1.28
N ASP A 70 -17.27 -28.76 -1.95
CA ASP A 70 -17.35 -27.30 -1.83
C ASP A 70 -17.29 -26.78 -0.38
N PRO A 71 -16.23 -27.11 0.40
CA PRO A 71 -16.12 -26.65 1.76
C PRO A 71 -15.94 -25.13 1.82
N LYS A 72 -16.68 -24.49 2.74
CA LYS A 72 -16.54 -23.09 3.15
C LYS A 72 -16.12 -23.06 4.61
N VAL A 73 -15.21 -22.16 4.95
CA VAL A 73 -14.74 -21.95 6.32
C VAL A 73 -14.99 -20.49 6.69
N GLU A 74 -15.65 -20.29 7.81
CA GLU A 74 -15.98 -18.96 8.35
C GLU A 74 -15.52 -18.87 9.81
N GLY A 75 -14.98 -17.71 10.20
CA GLY A 75 -14.64 -17.44 11.58
C GLY A 75 -15.85 -16.94 12.37
N GLU A 76 -16.03 -17.46 13.56
CA GLU A 76 -16.95 -16.94 14.57
C GLU A 76 -16.20 -16.69 15.89
N VAL A 77 -16.79 -15.95 16.79
CA VAL A 77 -16.17 -15.72 18.08
C VAL A 77 -16.01 -17.04 18.87
N GLY A 78 -14.78 -17.45 19.10
CA GLY A 78 -14.40 -18.65 19.84
C GLY A 78 -14.46 -19.97 19.05
N ARG A 79 -14.88 -19.98 17.76
CA ARG A 79 -14.95 -21.19 16.93
C ARG A 79 -14.88 -20.88 15.44
N LEU A 80 -14.60 -21.92 14.66
CA LEU A 80 -14.78 -21.92 13.22
C LEU A 80 -16.08 -22.62 12.85
N ARG A 81 -16.71 -22.18 11.78
CA ARG A 81 -17.83 -22.85 11.14
C ARG A 81 -17.38 -23.37 9.77
N VAL A 82 -17.42 -24.67 9.58
CA VAL A 82 -17.13 -25.32 8.30
C VAL A 82 -18.43 -25.84 7.72
N VAL A 83 -18.76 -25.40 6.50
CA VAL A 83 -19.97 -25.84 5.78
C VAL A 83 -19.53 -26.53 4.51
N ALA A 84 -20.03 -27.75 4.27
CA ALA A 84 -19.79 -28.46 3.02
C ALA A 84 -21.09 -29.11 2.52
N HIS A 85 -21.32 -29.03 1.22
CA HIS A 85 -22.44 -29.74 0.57
C HIS A 85 -22.13 -31.23 0.40
N GLY A 86 -23.15 -32.09 0.46
CA GLY A 86 -22.89 -33.49 0.29
C GLY A 86 -24.13 -34.32 0.05
N GLU A 87 -23.88 -35.57 -0.27
CA GLU A 87 -24.91 -36.61 -0.45
C GLU A 87 -24.51 -37.87 0.29
N ALA A 88 -25.49 -38.48 0.90
CA ALA A 88 -25.36 -39.78 1.57
C ALA A 88 -26.48 -40.72 1.11
N ARG A 89 -26.13 -41.99 0.93
CA ARG A 89 -27.08 -43.07 0.73
C ARG A 89 -26.67 -44.25 1.61
N LEU A 90 -27.64 -44.85 2.23
CA LEU A 90 -27.46 -46.11 2.95
C LEU A 90 -28.45 -47.12 2.42
N GLY A 91 -27.94 -48.16 1.77
CA GLY A 91 -28.75 -49.19 1.12
C GLY A 91 -28.08 -50.55 1.14
N THR A 92 -28.82 -51.56 0.74
CA THR A 92 -28.34 -52.94 0.57
C THR A 92 -28.50 -53.33 -0.87
N ASP A 93 -27.46 -53.90 -1.48
CA ASP A 93 -27.54 -54.51 -2.81
C ASP A 93 -28.19 -55.90 -2.72
N LEU A 94 -29.26 -56.04 -3.42
CA LEU A 94 -30.01 -57.32 -3.54
C LEU A 94 -29.99 -57.75 -5.00
N GLY A 95 -28.89 -58.40 -5.43
CA GLY A 95 -28.80 -59.01 -6.76
C GLY A 95 -28.80 -57.97 -7.91
N GLY A 96 -28.17 -56.81 -7.74
CA GLY A 96 -28.09 -55.72 -8.72
C GLY A 96 -29.18 -54.65 -8.59
N ALA A 97 -30.14 -54.83 -7.65
CA ALA A 97 -31.12 -53.82 -7.30
C ALA A 97 -30.76 -53.22 -5.94
N CYS A 98 -30.59 -51.88 -5.88
CA CYS A 98 -30.30 -51.18 -4.64
C CYS A 98 -31.58 -50.88 -3.87
N LEU A 99 -31.77 -51.51 -2.71
CA LEU A 99 -32.78 -51.13 -1.76
C LEU A 99 -32.18 -50.06 -0.79
N SER A 100 -32.52 -48.82 -1.01
CA SER A 100 -31.97 -47.67 -0.23
C SER A 100 -33.10 -47.01 0.56
N PRO A 101 -33.30 -47.40 1.82
CA PRO A 101 -34.33 -46.82 2.68
C PRO A 101 -33.98 -45.40 3.17
N ILE A 102 -32.72 -45.00 3.07
CA ILE A 102 -32.24 -43.71 3.59
C ILE A 102 -31.38 -43.05 2.51
N ALA A 103 -31.77 -41.84 2.13
CA ALA A 103 -30.99 -40.94 1.30
C ALA A 103 -31.03 -39.52 1.89
N TRP A 104 -29.94 -38.80 1.74
CA TRP A 104 -29.83 -37.43 2.14
C TRP A 104 -29.00 -36.64 1.13
N GLY A 105 -29.44 -35.41 0.83
CA GLY A 105 -28.72 -34.39 0.10
C GLY A 105 -28.89 -33.05 0.82
N GLY A 106 -27.80 -32.27 0.92
CA GLY A 106 -27.87 -31.01 1.63
C GLY A 106 -26.50 -30.51 2.09
N SER A 107 -26.46 -29.89 3.28
CA SER A 107 -25.22 -29.33 3.85
C SER A 107 -24.91 -29.94 5.22
N LEU A 108 -23.63 -30.22 5.44
CA LEU A 108 -23.08 -30.52 6.75
C LEU A 108 -22.41 -29.25 7.29
N GLU A 109 -22.75 -28.87 8.52
CA GLU A 109 -22.08 -27.86 9.29
C GLU A 109 -21.27 -28.48 10.42
N LEU A 110 -20.02 -28.08 10.56
CA LEU A 110 -19.14 -28.44 11.67
C LEU A 110 -18.72 -27.16 12.40
N TYR A 111 -18.69 -27.24 13.71
CA TYR A 111 -18.18 -26.19 14.58
C TYR A 111 -16.92 -26.69 15.26
N GLU A 112 -15.82 -25.98 15.06
CA GLU A 112 -14.50 -26.38 15.49
C GLU A 112 -13.85 -25.31 16.36
N ARG A 113 -13.17 -25.74 17.41
CA ARG A 113 -12.35 -24.87 18.26
C ARG A 113 -10.90 -25.04 17.83
N PRO A 114 -10.19 -23.96 17.47
CA PRO A 114 -8.76 -24.03 17.23
C PRO A 114 -7.99 -24.27 18.54
N ARG A 115 -6.94 -25.07 18.43
CA ARG A 115 -5.95 -25.31 19.48
C ARG A 115 -4.55 -25.25 18.87
N VAL A 116 -3.58 -24.74 19.61
CA VAL A 116 -2.19 -24.73 19.20
C VAL A 116 -1.41 -25.74 20.05
N ASP A 117 -0.62 -26.58 19.37
CA ASP A 117 0.27 -27.56 19.98
C ASP A 117 1.66 -27.42 19.34
N GLY A 118 2.58 -26.77 20.06
CA GLY A 118 3.80 -26.26 19.46
C GLY A 118 3.45 -25.32 18.27
N TRP A 119 4.06 -25.54 17.12
CA TRP A 119 3.80 -24.79 15.90
C TRP A 119 2.75 -25.45 14.98
N GLN A 120 1.90 -26.33 15.52
CA GLN A 120 0.80 -26.92 14.78
C GLN A 120 -0.53 -26.40 15.30
N LEU A 121 -1.33 -25.88 14.39
CA LEU A 121 -2.72 -25.51 14.63
C LEU A 121 -3.58 -26.77 14.39
N ARG A 122 -4.37 -27.16 15.37
CA ARG A 122 -5.29 -28.29 15.35
C ARG A 122 -6.70 -27.82 15.64
N PHE A 123 -7.67 -28.67 15.28
CA PHE A 123 -9.08 -28.36 15.42
C PHE A 123 -9.78 -29.42 16.24
N GLU A 124 -10.55 -28.98 17.23
CA GLU A 124 -11.42 -29.84 18.03
C GLU A 124 -12.85 -29.64 17.58
N VAL A 125 -13.49 -30.69 17.07
CA VAL A 125 -14.89 -30.63 16.66
C VAL A 125 -15.78 -30.52 17.91
N LEU A 126 -16.53 -29.42 18.00
CA LEU A 126 -17.43 -29.11 19.10
C LEU A 126 -18.84 -29.65 18.84
N ASP A 127 -19.32 -29.47 17.61
CA ASP A 127 -20.67 -29.86 17.19
C ASP A 127 -20.74 -30.07 15.68
N SER A 128 -21.76 -30.78 15.24
CA SER A 128 -22.06 -30.98 13.81
C SER A 128 -23.55 -31.09 13.57
N ASN A 129 -24.02 -30.47 12.48
CA ASN A 129 -25.43 -30.47 12.11
C ASN A 129 -25.61 -30.80 10.63
N LEU A 130 -26.71 -31.48 10.30
CA LEU A 130 -27.13 -31.72 8.92
C LEU A 130 -28.35 -30.88 8.57
N TYR A 131 -28.31 -30.31 7.37
CA TYR A 131 -29.42 -29.57 6.77
C TYR A 131 -29.80 -30.20 5.44
N ASN A 132 -31.08 -30.16 5.08
CA ASN A 132 -31.56 -30.56 3.76
C ASN A 132 -31.27 -29.47 2.70
N GLU A 133 -31.62 -29.71 1.45
CA GLU A 133 -31.47 -28.74 0.35
C GLU A 133 -32.27 -27.44 0.58
N GLN A 134 -33.30 -27.47 1.40
CA GLN A 134 -34.13 -26.33 1.76
C GLN A 134 -33.52 -25.51 2.94
N GLY A 135 -32.39 -25.96 3.51
CA GLY A 135 -31.73 -25.33 4.65
C GLY A 135 -32.41 -25.63 6.00
N GLU A 136 -33.30 -26.62 6.07
CA GLU A 136 -33.93 -27.03 7.31
C GLU A 136 -33.08 -28.08 8.00
N LYS A 137 -32.94 -27.98 9.34
CA LYS A 137 -32.16 -28.93 10.11
C LYS A 137 -32.80 -30.33 10.04
N THR A 138 -32.05 -31.27 9.53
CA THR A 138 -32.52 -32.65 9.38
C THR A 138 -32.33 -33.39 10.68
N LEU A 139 -33.44 -33.81 11.27
CA LEU A 139 -33.43 -34.64 12.46
C LEU A 139 -33.38 -36.11 12.03
N PHE A 140 -32.20 -36.60 11.65
CA PHE A 140 -32.01 -38.04 11.51
C PHE A 140 -31.91 -38.67 12.90
N VAL A 141 -32.93 -39.48 13.24
CA VAL A 141 -32.88 -40.32 14.43
C VAL A 141 -32.30 -41.68 14.00
N GLY A 142 -31.09 -41.99 14.44
CA GLY A 142 -30.56 -43.33 14.33
C GLY A 142 -29.26 -43.49 13.54
N GLN A 143 -29.03 -44.69 13.04
CA GLN A 143 -27.75 -45.22 12.54
C GLN A 143 -27.03 -44.39 11.47
N LEU A 144 -27.74 -43.66 10.61
CA LEU A 144 -27.09 -42.86 9.56
C LEU A 144 -26.34 -41.66 10.17
N TRP A 145 -26.96 -40.95 11.10
CA TRP A 145 -26.33 -39.80 11.75
C TRP A 145 -25.12 -40.20 12.58
N ASP A 146 -25.21 -41.28 13.33
CA ASP A 146 -24.10 -41.80 14.12
C ASP A 146 -22.93 -42.19 13.22
N ARG A 147 -23.22 -42.89 12.10
CA ARG A 147 -22.22 -43.28 11.11
C ARG A 147 -21.55 -42.07 10.42
N ILE A 148 -22.31 -41.01 10.13
CA ILE A 148 -21.77 -39.76 9.60
C ILE A 148 -20.82 -39.14 10.61
N LYS A 149 -21.23 -38.96 11.86
CA LYS A 149 -20.39 -38.43 12.92
C LYS A 149 -19.09 -39.21 13.11
N GLU A 150 -19.20 -40.52 13.23
CA GLU A 150 -18.06 -41.42 13.41
C GLU A 150 -17.06 -41.36 12.24
N SER A 151 -17.53 -41.06 11.03
CA SER A 151 -16.70 -41.01 9.83
C SER A 151 -16.12 -39.62 9.60
N VAL A 152 -16.88 -38.55 9.87
CA VAL A 152 -16.54 -37.16 9.53
C VAL A 152 -15.70 -36.51 10.61
N GLN A 153 -16.17 -36.56 11.87
CA GLN A 153 -15.53 -35.78 12.96
C GLN A 153 -14.05 -36.12 13.16
N PRO A 154 -13.62 -37.41 13.14
CA PRO A 154 -12.20 -37.73 13.30
C PRO A 154 -11.33 -37.23 12.12
N ARG A 155 -11.88 -37.23 10.91
CA ARG A 155 -11.13 -36.80 9.71
C ARG A 155 -10.97 -35.29 9.65
N PHE A 156 -11.97 -34.50 10.07
CA PHE A 156 -11.86 -33.08 10.21
C PHE A 156 -10.94 -32.70 11.39
N ALA A 157 -11.05 -33.37 12.53
CA ALA A 157 -10.15 -33.18 13.67
C ALA A 157 -8.69 -33.56 13.37
N ALA A 158 -8.43 -34.38 12.36
CA ALA A 158 -7.09 -34.74 11.92
C ALA A 158 -6.43 -33.67 11.04
N VAL A 159 -7.21 -32.72 10.50
CA VAL A 159 -6.66 -31.62 9.69
C VAL A 159 -5.76 -30.76 10.56
N THR A 160 -4.57 -30.47 10.06
CA THR A 160 -3.58 -29.64 10.77
C THR A 160 -3.06 -28.55 9.86
N VAL A 161 -2.74 -27.39 10.45
CA VAL A 161 -2.02 -26.32 9.75
C VAL A 161 -0.65 -26.16 10.40
N ASP A 162 0.41 -26.44 9.64
CA ASP A 162 1.79 -26.26 10.12
C ASP A 162 2.18 -24.77 10.06
N LEU A 163 2.37 -24.17 11.22
CA LEU A 163 2.85 -22.81 11.38
C LEU A 163 4.38 -22.73 11.47
N GLY A 164 5.07 -23.87 11.56
CA GLY A 164 6.52 -23.93 11.72
C GLY A 164 7.28 -23.32 10.55
N GLY A 165 6.77 -23.45 9.31
CA GLY A 165 7.33 -22.82 8.13
C GLY A 165 7.31 -21.29 8.19
N PRO A 166 6.14 -20.66 8.28
CA PRO A 166 5.99 -19.21 8.42
C PRO A 166 6.79 -18.64 9.60
N PHE A 167 6.85 -19.36 10.73
CA PHE A 167 7.62 -18.90 11.89
C PHE A 167 9.14 -19.02 11.69
N ARG A 168 9.63 -19.98 10.96
CA ARG A 168 11.06 -20.02 10.57
C ARG A 168 11.42 -18.83 9.67
N ASP A 169 10.56 -18.52 8.70
CA ASP A 169 10.73 -17.37 7.82
C ASP A 169 10.70 -16.05 8.60
N LEU A 170 9.76 -15.93 9.56
CA LEU A 170 9.69 -14.78 10.46
C LEU A 170 10.96 -14.65 11.32
N ARG A 171 11.45 -15.75 11.88
CA ARG A 171 12.67 -15.79 12.70
C ARG A 171 13.91 -15.36 11.91
N GLU A 172 14.06 -15.87 10.69
CA GLU A 172 15.13 -15.49 9.78
C GLU A 172 15.02 -13.99 9.41
N PHE A 173 13.82 -13.52 9.10
CA PHE A 173 13.57 -12.12 8.82
C PHE A 173 13.93 -11.21 10.00
N LEU A 174 13.46 -11.54 11.21
CA LEU A 174 13.74 -10.75 12.42
C LEU A 174 15.26 -10.65 12.69
N SER A 175 16.03 -11.69 12.39
CA SER A 175 17.49 -11.66 12.54
C SER A 175 18.19 -10.67 11.59
N MET A 176 17.57 -10.33 10.47
CA MET A 176 18.12 -9.41 9.46
C MET A 176 17.79 -7.92 9.71
N ILE A 177 16.81 -7.65 10.57
CA ILE A 177 16.35 -6.29 10.83
C ILE A 177 16.87 -5.67 12.13
N VAL A 178 17.64 -6.44 12.88
CA VAL A 178 18.23 -5.96 14.14
C VAL A 178 19.65 -5.43 13.88
N ALA A 179 19.95 -4.28 14.47
CA ALA A 179 21.29 -3.69 14.38
C ALA A 179 22.35 -4.67 14.90
N PRO A 180 23.53 -4.77 14.26
CA PRO A 180 24.60 -5.70 14.67
C PRO A 180 25.02 -5.57 16.13
N SER A 181 24.92 -4.37 16.71
CA SER A 181 25.20 -4.09 18.12
C SER A 181 24.27 -4.80 19.12
N HIS A 182 23.07 -5.23 18.68
CA HIS A 182 22.07 -5.92 19.49
C HIS A 182 21.77 -7.34 19.01
N ALA A 183 22.58 -7.86 18.07
CA ALA A 183 22.32 -9.15 17.42
C ALA A 183 22.20 -10.33 18.39
N GLU A 184 23.00 -10.36 19.45
CA GLU A 184 22.97 -11.45 20.44
C GLU A 184 21.71 -11.40 21.33
N GLU A 185 21.27 -10.22 21.71
CA GLU A 185 20.05 -10.04 22.50
C GLU A 185 18.80 -10.36 21.67
N ALA A 186 18.79 -9.87 20.45
CA ALA A 186 17.73 -10.18 19.49
C ALA A 186 17.65 -11.67 19.18
N ARG A 187 18.78 -12.34 18.99
CA ARG A 187 18.81 -13.78 18.75
C ARG A 187 18.19 -14.53 19.91
N ARG A 188 18.56 -14.20 21.15
CA ARG A 188 17.96 -14.82 22.36
C ARG A 188 16.45 -14.58 22.44
N ALA A 189 16.01 -13.34 22.17
CA ALA A 189 14.59 -13.00 22.13
C ALA A 189 13.86 -13.80 21.02
N ILE A 190 14.40 -13.84 19.82
CA ILE A 190 13.84 -14.58 18.69
C ILE A 190 13.82 -16.11 18.96
N ASP A 191 14.84 -16.64 19.60
CA ASP A 191 14.92 -18.06 19.97
C ASP A 191 13.89 -18.42 21.06
N SER A 192 13.47 -17.47 21.88
CA SER A 192 12.41 -17.65 22.88
C SER A 192 11.00 -17.62 22.28
N LEU A 193 10.83 -17.28 21.01
CA LEU A 193 9.54 -17.17 20.33
C LEU A 193 8.76 -18.49 20.37
N HIS A 194 7.59 -18.46 20.99
CA HIS A 194 6.70 -19.60 21.14
C HIS A 194 5.21 -19.17 21.05
N PRO A 195 4.30 -20.04 20.61
CA PRO A 195 2.89 -19.76 20.64
C PRO A 195 2.34 -19.83 22.06
N VAL A 196 1.50 -18.86 22.44
CA VAL A 196 0.93 -18.75 23.80
C VAL A 196 -0.55 -19.09 23.80
N SER A 197 -1.29 -18.56 22.84
CA SER A 197 -2.74 -18.73 22.79
C SER A 197 -3.25 -18.74 21.35
N VAL A 198 -4.47 -19.26 21.19
CA VAL A 198 -5.18 -19.23 19.92
C VAL A 198 -6.65 -18.90 20.16
N SER A 199 -7.20 -18.03 19.33
CA SER A 199 -8.61 -17.66 19.37
C SER A 199 -9.19 -17.57 17.96
N ALA A 200 -10.44 -18.00 17.80
CA ALA A 200 -11.18 -17.78 16.57
C ALA A 200 -11.97 -16.47 16.66
N LEU A 201 -11.91 -15.68 15.59
CA LEU A 201 -12.61 -14.41 15.42
C LEU A 201 -13.28 -14.38 14.04
N PRO A 202 -14.22 -13.47 13.76
CA PRO A 202 -14.85 -13.37 12.43
C PRO A 202 -13.84 -13.15 11.29
N LYS A 203 -12.69 -12.57 11.57
CA LYS A 203 -11.60 -12.36 10.60
C LYS A 203 -10.73 -13.60 10.34
N GLY A 204 -10.85 -14.64 11.16
CA GLY A 204 -10.01 -15.84 11.11
C GLY A 204 -9.51 -16.27 12.48
N ILE A 205 -8.41 -17.01 12.49
CA ILE A 205 -7.75 -17.47 13.73
C ILE A 205 -6.62 -16.52 14.07
N VAL A 206 -6.61 -16.01 15.29
CA VAL A 206 -5.48 -15.26 15.84
C VAL A 206 -4.66 -16.17 16.73
N VAL A 207 -3.42 -16.42 16.36
CA VAL A 207 -2.41 -17.11 17.17
C VAL A 207 -1.54 -16.04 17.82
N GLU A 208 -1.54 -15.95 19.14
CA GLU A 208 -0.60 -15.11 19.87
C GLU A 208 0.71 -15.87 20.08
N ALA A 209 1.78 -15.38 19.52
CA ALA A 209 3.13 -15.81 19.84
C ALA A 209 3.78 -14.82 20.80
N ALA A 210 4.62 -15.29 21.69
CA ALA A 210 5.36 -14.44 22.61
C ALA A 210 6.85 -14.72 22.55
N PHE A 211 7.64 -13.71 22.87
CA PHE A 211 9.07 -13.83 23.10
C PHE A 211 9.51 -12.94 24.26
N GLU A 212 10.62 -13.28 24.88
CA GLU A 212 11.14 -12.59 26.04
C GLU A 212 12.19 -11.55 25.65
N VAL A 213 12.05 -10.37 26.20
CA VAL A 213 12.96 -9.24 25.99
C VAL A 213 13.55 -8.85 27.34
N ALA A 214 14.87 -8.74 27.43
CA ALA A 214 15.51 -8.17 28.59
C ALA A 214 15.14 -6.68 28.69
N GLU A 215 14.64 -6.27 29.86
CA GLU A 215 14.34 -4.86 30.12
C GLU A 215 15.66 -4.08 30.18
N ALA A 216 15.91 -3.25 29.17
CA ALA A 216 17.08 -2.36 29.20
C ALA A 216 16.87 -1.30 30.28
N PRO A 217 17.83 -1.04 31.16
CA PRO A 217 17.76 0.07 32.09
C PRO A 217 17.88 1.38 31.29
N GLY A 218 16.72 1.92 30.88
CA GLY A 218 16.67 3.11 30.06
C GLY A 218 16.58 4.38 30.88
N THR A 219 17.68 5.06 31.08
CA THR A 219 17.65 6.52 31.26
C THR A 219 17.99 7.11 29.87
N PRO A 220 17.12 7.92 29.26
CA PRO A 220 17.48 8.59 28.03
C PRO A 220 18.70 9.47 28.28
N ALA A 221 19.76 9.26 27.55
CA ALA A 221 20.91 10.15 27.59
C ALA A 221 20.46 11.58 27.21
N PRO A 222 20.96 12.62 27.87
CA PRO A 222 20.62 14.00 27.52
C PRO A 222 20.98 14.26 26.06
N SER A 223 20.02 14.79 25.29
CA SER A 223 20.21 15.06 23.86
C SER A 223 21.24 16.18 23.72
N VAL A 224 22.43 15.83 23.29
CA VAL A 224 23.40 16.80 22.80
C VAL A 224 22.90 17.29 21.42
N ALA A 225 22.97 18.60 21.19
CA ALA A 225 22.66 19.16 19.87
C ALA A 225 23.65 18.58 18.85
N GLU A 226 23.15 17.87 17.87
CA GLU A 226 23.97 17.25 16.83
C GLU A 226 24.33 18.28 15.75
N ALA A 227 25.52 18.12 15.14
CA ALA A 227 25.93 18.93 14.00
C ALA A 227 25.01 18.65 12.78
N PRO A 228 24.86 19.59 11.84
CA PRO A 228 24.16 19.34 10.58
C PRO A 228 24.75 18.13 9.83
N LEU A 229 23.90 17.44 9.06
CA LEU A 229 24.34 16.31 8.24
C LEU A 229 25.36 16.77 7.18
N SER A 230 26.40 15.98 6.97
CA SER A 230 27.32 16.12 5.84
C SER A 230 26.65 15.73 4.52
N GLU A 231 27.20 16.15 3.38
CA GLU A 231 26.71 15.78 2.05
C GLU A 231 26.62 14.25 1.88
N ALA A 232 27.65 13.50 2.31
CA ALA A 232 27.65 12.05 2.24
C ALA A 232 26.54 11.40 3.08
N GLU A 233 26.19 11.97 4.22
CA GLU A 233 25.09 11.49 5.05
C GLU A 233 23.73 11.82 4.42
N ILE A 234 23.59 12.98 3.77
CA ILE A 234 22.38 13.34 3.01
C ILE A 234 22.22 12.40 1.81
N ASP A 235 23.30 12.08 1.10
CA ASP A 235 23.28 11.14 -0.02
C ASP A 235 22.89 9.72 0.44
N ALA A 236 23.48 9.26 1.54
CA ALA A 236 23.12 7.96 2.14
C ALA A 236 21.65 7.92 2.59
N PHE A 237 21.17 8.99 3.21
CA PHE A 237 19.76 9.14 3.60
C PHE A 237 18.83 9.11 2.37
N THR A 238 19.21 9.82 1.32
CA THR A 238 18.46 9.83 0.05
C THR A 238 18.45 8.45 -0.60
N ALA A 239 19.58 7.76 -0.63
CA ALA A 239 19.66 6.41 -1.17
C ALA A 239 18.74 5.43 -0.41
N ARG A 240 18.71 5.48 0.92
CA ARG A 240 17.83 4.64 1.76
C ARG A 240 16.34 4.94 1.51
N THR A 241 15.97 6.21 1.41
CA THR A 241 14.57 6.58 1.11
C THR A 241 14.15 6.17 -0.30
N ASN A 242 15.05 6.21 -1.27
CA ASN A 242 14.81 5.71 -2.62
C ASN A 242 14.63 4.18 -2.66
N GLN A 243 15.44 3.43 -1.89
CA GLN A 243 15.26 1.98 -1.73
C GLN A 243 13.91 1.65 -1.10
N TRP A 244 13.48 2.42 -0.12
CA TRP A 244 12.16 2.26 0.48
C TRP A 244 11.02 2.52 -0.53
N ASP A 245 11.10 3.60 -1.33
CA ASP A 245 10.11 3.90 -2.36
C ASP A 245 10.05 2.80 -3.43
N ALA A 246 11.21 2.26 -3.84
CA ALA A 246 11.28 1.13 -4.76
C ALA A 246 10.62 -0.13 -4.18
N PHE A 247 10.95 -0.47 -2.93
CA PHE A 247 10.34 -1.58 -2.21
C PHE A 247 8.82 -1.45 -2.10
N LEU A 248 8.31 -0.30 -1.66
CA LEU A 248 6.87 -0.05 -1.53
C LEU A 248 6.18 -0.16 -2.90
N THR A 249 6.79 0.40 -3.95
CA THR A 249 6.29 0.27 -5.32
C THR A 249 6.23 -1.21 -5.76
N PHE A 250 7.27 -1.99 -5.43
CA PHE A 250 7.31 -3.44 -5.72
C PHE A 250 6.19 -4.19 -4.98
N VAL A 251 6.00 -3.93 -3.69
CA VAL A 251 4.92 -4.54 -2.87
C VAL A 251 3.55 -4.21 -3.45
N ILE A 252 3.30 -2.95 -3.75
CA ILE A 252 2.03 -2.51 -4.35
C ILE A 252 1.79 -3.19 -5.71
N LYS A 253 2.82 -3.31 -6.56
CA LYS A 253 2.72 -4.04 -7.83
C LYS A 253 2.44 -5.53 -7.63
N SER A 254 3.04 -6.14 -6.63
CA SER A 254 2.84 -7.56 -6.30
C SER A 254 1.42 -7.84 -5.81
N LEU A 255 0.88 -6.98 -4.95
CA LEU A 255 -0.52 -7.01 -4.53
C LEU A 255 -1.47 -6.74 -5.72
N GLY A 256 -1.13 -5.79 -6.55
CA GLY A 256 -1.92 -5.36 -7.70
C GLY A 256 -1.84 -6.24 -8.94
N ALA A 257 -0.95 -7.24 -8.97
CA ALA A 257 -0.87 -8.22 -10.06
C ALA A 257 -2.13 -9.12 -10.16
N LYS A 258 -2.95 -9.11 -9.13
CA LYS A 258 -4.24 -9.80 -9.05
C LYS A 258 -5.37 -8.87 -9.50
N THR A 259 -6.57 -9.41 -9.72
CA THR A 259 -7.74 -8.59 -10.05
C THR A 259 -8.16 -7.78 -8.83
N LEU A 260 -7.92 -6.47 -8.88
CA LEU A 260 -8.26 -5.53 -7.81
C LEU A 260 -9.66 -4.94 -7.99
N SER A 261 -10.40 -4.84 -6.91
CA SER A 261 -11.58 -3.98 -6.84
C SER A 261 -11.19 -2.50 -6.99
N LYS A 262 -12.12 -1.66 -7.41
CA LYS A 262 -11.86 -0.20 -7.53
C LYS A 262 -11.43 0.44 -6.20
N PRO A 263 -12.07 0.15 -5.04
CA PRO A 263 -11.62 0.65 -3.74
C PRO A 263 -10.21 0.18 -3.36
N ALA A 264 -9.86 -1.09 -3.59
CA ALA A 264 -8.53 -1.60 -3.29
C ALA A 264 -7.44 -0.91 -4.12
N ARG A 265 -7.71 -0.65 -5.40
CA ARG A 265 -6.83 0.11 -6.30
C ARG A 265 -6.60 1.53 -5.81
N GLN A 266 -7.66 2.21 -5.42
CA GLN A 266 -7.59 3.57 -4.88
C GLN A 266 -6.80 3.59 -3.57
N ALA A 267 -7.03 2.65 -2.66
CA ALA A 267 -6.32 2.56 -1.39
C ALA A 267 -4.81 2.30 -1.57
N LEU A 268 -4.42 1.47 -2.57
CA LEU A 268 -3.01 1.24 -2.92
C LEU A 268 -2.36 2.51 -3.49
N LEU A 269 -3.05 3.23 -4.38
CA LEU A 269 -2.58 4.51 -4.90
C LEU A 269 -2.35 5.52 -3.79
N GLU A 270 -3.32 5.69 -2.92
CA GLU A 270 -3.22 6.61 -1.79
C GLU A 270 -2.09 6.25 -0.83
N THR A 271 -1.89 4.96 -0.56
CA THR A 271 -0.78 4.49 0.27
C THR A 271 0.57 4.86 -0.35
N LEU A 272 0.72 4.66 -1.67
CA LEU A 272 1.95 5.02 -2.39
C LEU A 272 2.20 6.53 -2.36
N ILE A 273 1.20 7.31 -2.70
CA ILE A 273 1.31 8.77 -2.77
C ILE A 273 1.59 9.38 -1.40
N ASP A 274 0.86 8.95 -0.36
CA ASP A 274 1.11 9.43 1.01
C ASP A 274 2.52 9.07 1.52
N ALA A 275 3.01 7.87 1.23
CA ALA A 275 4.37 7.47 1.58
C ALA A 275 5.41 8.37 0.89
N ARG A 276 5.19 8.72 -0.37
CA ARG A 276 6.09 9.60 -1.13
C ARG A 276 6.06 11.05 -0.64
N TYR A 277 4.92 11.55 -0.17
CA TYR A 277 4.85 12.84 0.53
C TYR A 277 5.66 12.79 1.83
N GLN A 278 5.57 11.72 2.61
CA GLN A 278 6.38 11.54 3.82
C GLN A 278 7.88 11.45 3.53
N ILE A 279 8.28 10.80 2.43
CA ILE A 279 9.67 10.80 1.96
C ILE A 279 10.12 12.22 1.63
N ALA A 280 9.30 13.00 0.92
CA ALA A 280 9.63 14.38 0.58
C ALA A 280 9.79 15.25 1.83
N GLU A 281 8.92 15.10 2.83
CA GLU A 281 9.04 15.76 4.13
C GLU A 281 10.33 15.37 4.87
N ALA A 282 10.64 14.06 4.91
CA ALA A 282 11.85 13.56 5.56
C ALA A 282 13.13 14.07 4.88
N LEU A 283 13.13 14.20 3.56
CA LEU A 283 14.25 14.74 2.79
C LEU A 283 14.40 16.27 2.94
N ALA A 284 13.30 16.99 3.21
CA ALA A 284 13.34 18.43 3.47
C ALA A 284 13.96 18.76 4.85
N ALA A 285 13.87 17.83 5.80
CA ALA A 285 14.42 17.98 7.16
C ALA A 285 15.09 16.67 7.63
N PRO A 286 16.20 16.24 7.00
CA PRO A 286 16.85 15.00 7.34
C PRO A 286 17.39 15.03 8.78
N SER A 287 17.19 13.93 9.51
CA SER A 287 17.61 13.80 10.91
C SER A 287 18.44 12.53 11.11
N ARG A 288 19.48 12.62 11.95
CA ARG A 288 20.28 11.46 12.38
C ARG A 288 19.57 10.61 13.44
N LYS A 289 18.65 11.20 14.20
CA LYS A 289 18.09 10.60 15.41
C LYS A 289 17.23 9.38 15.16
N GLU A 290 16.68 9.25 13.96
CA GLU A 290 15.73 8.20 13.64
C GLU A 290 16.01 7.62 12.26
N ASP A 291 15.88 6.29 12.14
CA ASP A 291 15.92 5.63 10.84
C ASP A 291 14.68 6.05 10.02
N PRO A 292 14.87 6.78 8.89
CA PRO A 292 13.76 7.26 8.08
C PRO A 292 12.95 6.10 7.50
N VAL A 293 13.59 4.99 7.15
CA VAL A 293 12.93 3.82 6.57
C VAL A 293 12.00 3.17 7.59
N ARG A 294 12.42 3.07 8.85
CA ARG A 294 11.59 2.56 9.95
C ARG A 294 10.30 3.38 10.11
N GLN A 295 10.40 4.70 10.20
CA GLN A 295 9.23 5.56 10.34
C GLN A 295 8.29 5.49 9.14
N LEU A 296 8.86 5.52 7.93
CA LEU A 296 8.12 5.39 6.69
C LEU A 296 7.42 4.04 6.59
N PHE A 297 8.10 2.97 7.04
CA PHE A 297 7.49 1.64 7.10
C PHE A 297 6.26 1.64 8.02
N LEU A 298 6.41 2.04 9.26
CA LEU A 298 5.32 2.00 10.24
C LEU A 298 4.09 2.80 9.79
N LYS A 299 4.32 4.02 9.31
CA LYS A 299 3.24 4.88 8.81
C LYS A 299 2.55 4.33 7.55
N SER A 300 3.31 3.68 6.67
CA SER A 300 2.76 3.04 5.48
C SER A 300 2.07 1.72 5.81
N TRP A 301 2.59 0.99 6.83
CA TRP A 301 2.05 -0.30 7.25
C TRP A 301 0.61 -0.18 7.75
N ASP A 302 0.31 0.80 8.59
CA ASP A 302 -1.03 1.05 9.11
C ASP A 302 -2.10 1.18 8.00
N ARG A 303 -1.69 1.62 6.80
CA ARG A 303 -2.57 1.77 5.63
C ARG A 303 -2.54 0.57 4.69
N LEU A 304 -1.35 0.01 4.47
CA LEU A 304 -1.16 -1.11 3.54
C LEU A 304 -1.76 -2.40 4.09
N ARG A 305 -1.62 -2.63 5.39
CA ARG A 305 -2.06 -3.86 6.04
C ARG A 305 -3.54 -4.18 5.83
N PRO A 306 -4.51 -3.25 6.07
CA PRO A 306 -5.92 -3.55 5.83
C PRO A 306 -6.23 -3.87 4.36
N VAL A 307 -5.56 -3.19 3.42
CA VAL A 307 -5.74 -3.40 1.98
C VAL A 307 -5.19 -4.76 1.56
N ALA A 308 -4.01 -5.13 2.05
CA ALA A 308 -3.40 -6.42 1.78
C ALA A 308 -4.21 -7.57 2.39
N ASP A 309 -4.79 -7.36 3.59
CA ASP A 309 -5.72 -8.28 4.26
C ASP A 309 -6.98 -8.53 3.41
N ASP A 310 -7.58 -7.44 2.88
CA ASP A 310 -8.73 -7.54 1.98
C ASP A 310 -8.41 -8.30 0.68
N ILE A 311 -7.24 -8.04 0.10
CA ILE A 311 -6.76 -8.74 -1.09
C ILE A 311 -6.51 -10.22 -0.79
N ALA A 312 -5.90 -10.56 0.36
CA ALA A 312 -5.58 -11.93 0.74
C ALA A 312 -6.83 -12.82 0.82
N ARG A 313 -7.96 -12.25 1.25
CA ARG A 313 -9.24 -12.99 1.35
C ARG A 313 -9.77 -13.50 0.01
N ASP A 314 -9.47 -12.80 -1.06
CA ASP A 314 -9.94 -13.14 -2.40
C ASP A 314 -8.92 -14.00 -3.18
N LEU A 315 -7.73 -14.26 -2.61
CA LEU A 315 -6.66 -15.01 -3.28
C LEU A 315 -6.75 -16.52 -3.02
N PRO A 316 -6.47 -17.37 -4.02
CA PRO A 316 -6.40 -18.81 -3.83
C PRO A 316 -5.01 -19.27 -3.36
N GLY A 317 -4.99 -20.31 -2.54
CA GLY A 317 -3.84 -21.19 -2.29
C GLY A 317 -2.53 -20.50 -1.92
N ALA A 318 -1.50 -20.75 -2.69
CA ALA A 318 -0.13 -20.29 -2.42
C ALA A 318 0.00 -18.76 -2.41
N ASP A 319 -0.81 -18.05 -3.21
CA ASP A 319 -0.82 -16.59 -3.26
C ASP A 319 -1.34 -15.98 -1.96
N ALA A 320 -2.40 -16.56 -1.38
CA ALA A 320 -2.91 -16.14 -0.07
C ALA A 320 -1.87 -16.36 1.03
N VAL A 321 -1.19 -17.51 1.03
CA VAL A 321 -0.12 -17.82 2.00
C VAL A 321 1.02 -16.81 1.90
N ALA A 322 1.44 -16.43 0.69
CA ALA A 322 2.49 -15.44 0.49
C ALA A 322 2.12 -14.07 1.08
N VAL A 323 0.89 -13.60 0.85
CA VAL A 323 0.41 -12.33 1.42
C VAL A 323 0.31 -12.42 2.94
N VAL A 324 -0.24 -13.51 3.50
CA VAL A 324 -0.33 -13.72 4.95
C VAL A 324 1.05 -13.76 5.60
N THR A 325 2.04 -14.39 4.98
CA THR A 325 3.42 -14.42 5.49
C THR A 325 4.03 -13.01 5.50
N PHE A 326 3.81 -12.24 4.45
CA PHE A 326 4.22 -10.84 4.39
C PHE A 326 3.54 -10.00 5.46
N LEU A 327 2.23 -10.18 5.68
CA LEU A 327 1.47 -9.49 6.74
C LEU A 327 2.01 -9.82 8.13
N ALA A 328 2.29 -11.10 8.40
CA ALA A 328 2.88 -11.54 9.67
C ALA A 328 4.25 -10.89 9.94
N ALA A 329 5.09 -10.78 8.91
CA ALA A 329 6.40 -10.13 9.02
C ALA A 329 6.27 -8.62 9.32
N GLY A 330 5.36 -7.94 8.66
CA GLY A 330 5.10 -6.52 8.89
C GLY A 330 4.48 -6.24 10.27
N ASP A 331 3.53 -7.07 10.71
CA ASP A 331 2.93 -6.97 12.04
C ASP A 331 3.98 -7.22 13.14
N ALA A 332 4.90 -8.16 12.91
CA ALA A 332 6.02 -8.42 13.83
C ALA A 332 6.96 -7.20 13.93
N LEU A 333 7.28 -6.56 12.81
CA LEU A 333 8.06 -5.30 12.80
C LEU A 333 7.36 -4.20 13.61
N ALA A 334 6.08 -3.99 13.36
CA ALA A 334 5.30 -2.98 14.06
C ALA A 334 5.20 -3.25 15.57
N ALA A 335 5.07 -4.52 15.97
CA ALA A 335 5.05 -4.91 17.37
C ALA A 335 6.41 -4.74 18.05
N LEU A 336 7.52 -5.11 17.39
CA LEU A 336 8.87 -4.89 17.89
C LEU A 336 9.18 -3.41 18.08
N ASP A 337 8.64 -2.54 17.24
CA ASP A 337 8.79 -1.10 17.38
C ASP A 337 8.18 -0.57 18.69
N GLN A 338 7.06 -1.12 19.12
CA GLN A 338 6.39 -0.75 20.38
C GLN A 338 7.20 -1.12 21.64
N VAL A 339 8.11 -2.09 21.54
CA VAL A 339 8.97 -2.51 22.64
C VAL A 339 10.11 -1.52 22.91
N GLY A 340 10.29 -0.60 21.99
CA GLY A 340 11.14 0.56 22.18
C GLY A 340 12.56 0.43 21.65
N PRO A 341 13.36 1.47 21.87
CA PRO A 341 14.71 1.62 21.32
C PRO A 341 15.72 0.58 21.83
N ALA A 342 15.32 -0.29 22.77
CA ALA A 342 16.18 -1.34 23.36
C ALA A 342 16.77 -2.31 22.32
N PHE A 343 16.12 -2.48 21.16
CA PHE A 343 16.58 -3.40 20.10
C PHE A 343 17.29 -2.73 18.92
N GLY A 344 17.31 -1.41 18.85
CA GLY A 344 17.95 -0.72 17.72
C GLY A 344 17.46 -1.25 16.37
N LEU A 345 16.12 -1.30 16.17
CA LEU A 345 15.53 -1.75 14.93
C LEU A 345 16.02 -0.89 13.76
N GLU A 346 16.79 -1.48 12.89
CA GLU A 346 17.22 -0.89 11.64
C GLU A 346 16.68 -1.74 10.48
N ILE A 347 15.79 -1.18 9.68
CA ILE A 347 15.27 -1.88 8.50
C ILE A 347 16.33 -1.83 7.41
N SER A 348 17.13 -2.89 7.34
CA SER A 348 18.19 -3.03 6.35
C SER A 348 17.64 -3.27 4.93
N ALA A 349 18.46 -3.00 3.92
CA ALA A 349 18.13 -3.34 2.54
C ALA A 349 17.87 -4.85 2.36
N ASP A 350 18.58 -5.70 3.05
CA ASP A 350 18.41 -7.16 2.97
C ASP A 350 17.10 -7.60 3.65
N GLY A 351 16.70 -6.94 4.74
CA GLY A 351 15.39 -7.12 5.36
C GLY A 351 14.25 -6.78 4.39
N LEU A 352 14.35 -5.66 3.68
CA LEU A 352 13.38 -5.28 2.66
C LEU A 352 13.33 -6.29 1.48
N ARG A 353 14.48 -6.75 1.00
CA ARG A 353 14.54 -7.80 -0.04
C ARG A 353 13.89 -9.10 0.42
N ARG A 354 14.09 -9.48 1.67
CA ARG A 354 13.45 -10.68 2.23
C ARG A 354 11.93 -10.53 2.29
N MET A 355 11.42 -9.40 2.78
CA MET A 355 9.97 -9.12 2.77
C MET A 355 9.39 -9.15 1.34
N ALA A 356 10.10 -8.57 0.38
CA ALA A 356 9.69 -8.60 -1.02
C ALA A 356 9.57 -10.03 -1.58
N ARG A 357 10.48 -10.93 -1.19
CA ARG A 357 10.42 -12.35 -1.58
C ARG A 357 9.28 -13.11 -0.91
N MET A 358 8.85 -12.71 0.28
CA MET A 358 7.68 -13.31 0.94
C MET A 358 6.40 -13.07 0.12
N ILE A 359 6.19 -11.84 -0.35
CA ILE A 359 4.99 -11.48 -1.12
C ILE A 359 5.04 -11.95 -2.58
N ALA A 360 6.23 -12.04 -3.17
CA ALA A 360 6.43 -12.44 -4.55
C ALA A 360 7.66 -13.37 -4.69
N PRO A 361 7.54 -14.66 -4.29
CA PRO A 361 8.68 -15.60 -4.26
C PRO A 361 9.32 -15.86 -5.63
N THR A 362 8.55 -15.70 -6.70
CA THR A 362 8.97 -15.97 -8.08
C THR A 362 9.38 -14.72 -8.85
N ALA A 363 9.30 -13.54 -8.23
CA ALA A 363 9.68 -12.29 -8.90
C ALA A 363 11.18 -12.25 -9.20
N THR A 364 11.53 -11.76 -10.37
CA THR A 364 12.91 -11.55 -10.82
C THR A 364 13.29 -10.08 -10.69
N GLY A 365 14.59 -9.79 -10.52
CA GLY A 365 15.12 -8.44 -10.35
C GLY A 365 15.28 -8.04 -8.88
N ASP A 366 15.92 -6.89 -8.64
CA ASP A 366 16.08 -6.32 -7.30
C ASP A 366 14.84 -5.48 -6.93
N PRO A 367 14.09 -5.85 -5.89
CA PRO A 367 12.91 -5.09 -5.45
C PRO A 367 13.25 -3.68 -4.93
N LEU A 368 14.53 -3.38 -4.72
CA LEU A 368 15.02 -2.09 -4.26
C LEU A 368 15.59 -1.22 -5.40
N GLU A 369 15.49 -1.69 -6.64
CA GLU A 369 15.95 -0.93 -7.80
C GLU A 369 15.06 0.29 -8.03
N TYR A 370 15.66 1.47 -7.87
CA TYR A 370 14.97 2.74 -8.07
C TYR A 370 15.15 3.22 -9.51
N SER A 371 14.04 3.37 -10.24
CA SER A 371 14.03 4.00 -11.56
C SER A 371 13.11 5.23 -11.58
N PRO A 372 13.52 6.34 -12.19
CA PRO A 372 12.67 7.49 -12.46
C PRO A 372 11.76 7.29 -13.68
N ASP A 373 11.96 6.24 -14.46
CA ASP A 373 11.25 5.98 -15.71
C ASP A 373 9.78 5.64 -15.49
N ILE A 374 8.97 5.76 -16.55
CA ILE A 374 7.56 5.36 -16.51
C ILE A 374 7.46 3.85 -16.25
N ASP A 375 6.65 3.49 -15.28
CA ASP A 375 6.26 2.10 -15.01
C ASP A 375 4.86 1.82 -15.60
N PRO A 376 4.76 1.19 -16.77
CA PRO A 376 3.48 0.96 -17.43
C PRO A 376 2.62 -0.08 -16.67
N VAL A 377 3.23 -0.93 -15.87
CA VAL A 377 2.51 -1.89 -15.01
C VAL A 377 1.84 -1.14 -13.87
N LEU A 378 2.60 -0.27 -13.18
CA LEU A 378 2.09 0.56 -12.09
C LEU A 378 0.94 1.46 -12.56
N ARG A 379 1.12 2.17 -13.70
CA ARG A 379 0.07 3.03 -14.26
C ARG A 379 -1.22 2.27 -14.56
N ARG A 380 -1.12 1.15 -15.27
CA ARG A 380 -2.28 0.33 -15.64
C ARG A 380 -3.01 -0.22 -14.42
N MET A 381 -2.26 -0.75 -13.48
CA MET A 381 -2.79 -1.33 -12.25
C MET A 381 -3.55 -0.29 -11.42
N LEU A 382 -3.02 0.93 -11.32
CA LEU A 382 -3.62 2.03 -10.57
C LEU A 382 -4.64 2.85 -11.38
N GLY A 383 -4.96 2.44 -12.60
CA GLY A 383 -6.06 3.00 -13.39
C GLY A 383 -5.69 4.22 -14.25
N PHE A 384 -4.40 4.54 -14.42
CA PHE A 384 -3.97 5.69 -15.23
C PHE A 384 -3.95 5.45 -16.75
N GLY A 385 -3.97 4.20 -17.20
CA GLY A 385 -3.85 3.89 -18.62
C GLY A 385 -2.47 4.26 -19.21
N PRO A 386 -2.37 4.44 -20.54
CA PRO A 386 -1.14 4.86 -21.18
C PRO A 386 -0.74 6.28 -20.74
N PRO A 387 0.58 6.60 -20.73
CA PRO A 387 1.02 7.96 -20.39
C PRO A 387 0.51 8.98 -21.44
N PRO A 388 0.39 10.26 -21.07
CA PRO A 388 0.05 11.31 -22.03
C PRO A 388 0.96 11.31 -23.24
N SER A 389 0.42 11.66 -24.42
CA SER A 389 1.19 11.78 -25.66
C SER A 389 1.37 13.25 -26.06
N ASP A 390 2.45 13.58 -26.78
CA ASP A 390 2.65 14.93 -27.30
C ASP A 390 1.68 15.29 -28.43
N THR A 391 1.11 14.26 -29.09
CA THR A 391 0.22 14.44 -30.24
C THR A 391 -1.17 14.92 -29.85
N ASP A 392 -1.63 14.65 -28.63
CA ASP A 392 -2.96 15.04 -28.17
C ASP A 392 -3.06 16.55 -27.85
N ALA A 393 -1.94 17.24 -27.89
CA ALA A 393 -1.82 18.65 -27.52
C ALA A 393 -1.25 19.54 -28.64
N ASN A 394 -1.17 19.05 -29.88
CA ASN A 394 -0.73 19.87 -31.00
C ASN A 394 -1.68 21.06 -31.18
N VAL A 395 -1.24 22.20 -30.65
CA VAL A 395 -1.63 23.50 -31.21
C VAL A 395 -1.06 23.52 -32.63
N PRO A 396 -1.84 23.70 -33.68
CA PRO A 396 -1.26 23.99 -34.98
C PRO A 396 -0.36 25.20 -34.78
N ALA A 397 0.95 25.03 -34.84
CA ALA A 397 1.83 26.14 -35.11
C ALA A 397 1.32 26.72 -36.45
N ALA A 398 1.09 28.03 -36.49
CA ALA A 398 0.77 28.70 -37.73
C ALA A 398 1.77 28.20 -38.79
N GLU A 399 1.29 27.48 -39.78
CA GLU A 399 2.11 26.84 -40.79
C GLU A 399 3.00 27.88 -41.46
N PRO A 400 4.31 27.65 -41.55
CA PRO A 400 5.05 28.20 -42.67
C PRO A 400 4.71 27.31 -43.88
N THR A 401 3.94 27.85 -44.80
CA THR A 401 3.68 27.27 -46.10
C THR A 401 4.99 26.91 -46.79
N SER A 402 5.38 25.65 -46.74
CA SER A 402 6.26 25.06 -47.76
C SER A 402 5.97 23.57 -47.89
N TRP A 403 5.40 23.24 -48.99
CA TRP A 403 4.77 21.96 -49.33
C TRP A 403 5.71 20.97 -50.00
N TRP A 404 7.03 21.08 -49.85
CA TRP A 404 7.87 20.07 -50.44
C TRP A 404 9.22 19.84 -49.77
N ALA A 405 9.32 18.67 -49.17
CA ALA A 405 10.55 17.91 -49.06
C ALA A 405 10.23 16.42 -49.04
N PRO A 406 10.58 15.64 -50.04
CA PRO A 406 10.44 14.20 -49.99
C PRO A 406 11.64 13.54 -49.31
N VAL A 407 11.31 12.65 -48.42
CA VAL A 407 11.94 11.36 -48.12
C VAL A 407 13.37 11.14 -48.62
N LEU A 408 14.30 10.97 -47.69
CA LEU A 408 15.40 10.01 -47.83
C LEU A 408 15.79 9.46 -46.44
N ARG A 409 15.23 8.28 -46.15
CA ARG A 409 15.80 7.39 -45.13
C ARG A 409 16.89 6.56 -45.76
N LEU A 410 18.11 6.75 -45.34
CA LEU A 410 19.16 5.75 -45.50
C LEU A 410 19.96 5.70 -44.20
N SER A 411 19.85 4.56 -43.52
CA SER A 411 20.77 4.16 -42.44
C SER A 411 22.14 3.87 -43.03
N PRO A 412 23.19 4.06 -42.27
CA PRO A 412 24.18 3.01 -42.19
C PRO A 412 24.53 2.59 -40.74
N LEU A 413 24.57 1.30 -40.59
CA LEU A 413 25.27 0.60 -39.55
C LEU A 413 26.71 1.13 -39.37
N THR A 414 27.09 1.41 -38.10
CA THR A 414 28.48 1.24 -37.68
C THR A 414 28.52 0.73 -36.24
N LEU A 415 28.98 -0.49 -36.14
CA LEU A 415 29.61 -1.10 -34.95
C LEU A 415 30.81 -0.26 -34.54
N PHE A 416 30.91 0.09 -33.26
CA PHE A 416 32.20 0.10 -32.53
C PHE A 416 31.96 0.09 -31.02
N GLU A 417 32.54 -0.92 -30.39
CA GLU A 417 32.74 -1.03 -28.95
C GLU A 417 33.78 -0.02 -28.47
N GLY A 418 33.59 0.52 -27.26
CA GLY A 418 34.62 1.31 -26.59
C GLY A 418 34.03 2.11 -25.45
N GLY A 419 34.15 1.57 -24.21
CA GLY A 419 33.72 2.26 -23.01
C GLY A 419 34.49 3.57 -22.77
N SER A 420 33.75 4.65 -22.61
CA SER A 420 34.23 5.88 -21.95
C SER A 420 33.01 6.59 -21.38
N ALA A 421 33.18 7.11 -20.15
CA ALA A 421 32.18 7.93 -19.46
C ALA A 421 31.69 9.04 -20.40
N TRP A 422 30.45 8.91 -20.87
CA TRP A 422 29.82 9.94 -21.69
C TRP A 422 29.40 11.08 -20.75
N ALA A 423 30.08 12.20 -20.85
CA ALA A 423 29.48 13.47 -20.49
C ALA A 423 28.28 13.65 -21.45
N GLU A 424 27.05 13.56 -20.94
CA GLU A 424 25.84 13.82 -21.72
C GLU A 424 25.98 15.22 -22.32
N THR A 425 26.02 15.30 -23.66
CA THR A 425 25.89 16.59 -24.36
C THR A 425 24.53 17.18 -23.96
N PRO A 426 24.48 18.43 -23.49
CA PRO A 426 23.22 19.06 -23.14
C PRO A 426 22.25 19.01 -24.33
N VAL A 427 21.07 18.40 -24.12
CA VAL A 427 20.03 18.38 -25.13
C VAL A 427 19.54 19.81 -25.37
N ASP A 428 19.49 20.24 -26.65
CA ASP A 428 18.95 21.56 -27.00
C ASP A 428 17.42 21.53 -26.95
N HIS A 429 16.86 22.14 -25.90
CA HIS A 429 15.42 22.29 -25.69
C HIS A 429 14.84 23.59 -26.28
N SER A 430 15.55 24.30 -27.13
CA SER A 430 15.11 25.61 -27.67
C SER A 430 13.78 25.53 -28.42
N HIS A 431 13.48 24.40 -29.06
CA HIS A 431 12.21 24.16 -29.72
C HIS A 431 11.04 23.93 -28.73
N ASP A 432 11.32 23.44 -27.52
CA ASP A 432 10.31 23.07 -26.53
C ASP A 432 9.69 24.28 -25.85
N TRP A 433 10.47 25.32 -25.61
CA TRP A 433 10.02 26.55 -24.95
C TRP A 433 9.72 27.70 -25.89
N LYS A 434 10.09 27.60 -27.19
CA LYS A 434 9.87 28.70 -28.16
C LYS A 434 8.37 29.03 -28.28
N GLY A 435 8.03 30.30 -28.01
CA GLY A 435 6.65 30.79 -27.97
C GLY A 435 5.88 30.52 -26.68
N TRP A 436 6.52 29.90 -25.68
CA TRP A 436 5.96 29.63 -24.35
C TRP A 436 6.67 30.40 -23.21
N VAL A 437 7.52 31.37 -23.56
CA VAL A 437 8.17 32.31 -22.63
C VAL A 437 7.60 33.68 -22.88
N VAL A 438 7.27 34.42 -21.84
CA VAL A 438 6.80 35.80 -21.91
C VAL A 438 7.97 36.69 -21.52
N ASP A 439 8.43 37.54 -22.46
CA ASP A 439 9.51 38.47 -22.26
C ASP A 439 9.02 39.94 -22.12
N GLU A 440 7.88 40.33 -22.77
CA GLU A 440 7.36 41.70 -22.82
C GLU A 440 5.83 41.77 -22.75
N GLU A 441 5.25 42.91 -22.32
CA GLU A 441 3.81 43.14 -22.15
C GLU A 441 2.94 42.83 -23.39
N PRO A 442 3.31 43.17 -24.63
CA PRO A 442 2.48 42.86 -25.82
C PRO A 442 2.29 41.36 -26.03
N GLU A 443 3.23 40.55 -25.59
CA GLU A 443 3.20 39.09 -25.74
C GLU A 443 2.31 38.41 -24.70
N VAL A 444 2.03 39.07 -23.57
CA VAL A 444 1.25 38.50 -22.48
C VAL A 444 -0.13 38.07 -22.93
N THR A 445 -0.84 38.91 -23.69
CA THR A 445 -2.21 38.61 -24.16
C THR A 445 -2.21 37.40 -25.11
N ALA A 446 -1.28 37.35 -26.04
CA ALA A 446 -1.16 36.20 -26.97
C ALA A 446 -0.75 34.92 -26.26
N TYR A 447 0.12 35.02 -25.26
CA TYR A 447 0.52 33.92 -24.41
C TYR A 447 -0.67 33.37 -23.61
N LEU A 448 -1.39 34.22 -22.90
CA LEU A 448 -2.56 33.82 -22.09
C LEU A 448 -3.63 33.13 -22.91
N LYS A 449 -3.94 33.66 -24.11
CA LYS A 449 -4.89 33.01 -25.01
C LYS A 449 -4.43 31.61 -25.42
N ARG A 450 -3.16 31.44 -25.77
CA ARG A 450 -2.62 30.10 -26.11
C ARG A 450 -2.66 29.13 -24.91
N VAL A 451 -2.35 29.60 -23.71
CA VAL A 451 -2.39 28.77 -22.51
C VAL A 451 -3.82 28.39 -22.16
N ASP A 452 -4.77 29.33 -22.26
CA ASP A 452 -6.19 29.06 -22.02
C ASP A 452 -6.73 28.00 -22.99
N GLU A 453 -6.41 28.11 -24.30
CA GLU A 453 -6.76 27.11 -25.28
C GLU A 453 -6.12 25.74 -24.99
N LEU A 454 -4.90 25.70 -24.43
CA LEU A 454 -4.21 24.48 -24.04
C LEU A 454 -4.86 23.84 -22.83
N LEU A 455 -5.18 24.60 -21.79
CA LEU A 455 -5.85 24.14 -20.59
C LEU A 455 -7.26 23.63 -20.88
N THR A 456 -8.00 24.36 -21.72
CA THR A 456 -9.35 23.97 -22.18
C THR A 456 -9.32 22.63 -22.93
N ARG A 457 -8.32 22.43 -23.81
CA ARG A 457 -8.14 21.14 -24.51
C ARG A 457 -7.74 20.04 -23.52
N GLY A 458 -6.81 20.30 -22.61
CA GLY A 458 -6.43 19.33 -21.59
C GLY A 458 -7.63 18.86 -20.77
N ALA A 459 -8.47 19.79 -20.31
CA ALA A 459 -9.70 19.47 -19.59
C ALA A 459 -10.69 18.66 -20.46
N SER A 460 -10.87 19.05 -21.73
CA SER A 460 -11.77 18.34 -22.64
C SER A 460 -11.30 16.92 -22.97
N THR A 461 -10.00 16.72 -23.16
CA THR A 461 -9.40 15.39 -23.36
C THR A 461 -9.70 14.46 -22.20
N ILE A 462 -9.52 14.92 -20.95
CA ILE A 462 -9.86 14.16 -19.75
C ILE A 462 -11.36 13.90 -19.66
N ALA A 463 -12.19 14.90 -19.92
CA ALA A 463 -13.65 14.74 -19.85
C ALA A 463 -14.16 13.65 -20.81
N VAL A 464 -13.62 13.58 -22.02
CA VAL A 464 -13.96 12.53 -23.00
C VAL A 464 -13.42 11.18 -22.58
N ARG A 465 -12.16 11.11 -22.17
CA ARG A 465 -11.51 9.86 -21.76
C ARG A 465 -12.21 9.21 -20.55
N GLU A 466 -12.54 10.00 -19.55
CA GLU A 466 -13.17 9.54 -18.31
C GLU A 466 -14.71 9.51 -18.41
N LYS A 467 -15.27 9.89 -19.56
CA LYS A 467 -16.74 9.91 -19.80
C LYS A 467 -17.49 10.72 -18.74
N LEU A 468 -16.97 11.90 -18.41
CA LEU A 468 -17.56 12.77 -17.41
C LEU A 468 -18.96 13.21 -17.81
N SER A 469 -19.83 13.39 -16.83
CA SER A 469 -21.12 14.07 -17.04
C SER A 469 -20.88 15.51 -17.53
N ARG A 470 -21.90 16.15 -18.12
CA ARG A 470 -21.78 17.55 -18.54
C ARG A 470 -21.42 18.46 -17.37
N ALA A 471 -22.02 18.25 -16.22
CA ALA A 471 -21.76 19.05 -15.01
C ALA A 471 -20.33 18.89 -14.52
N ASP A 472 -19.83 17.65 -14.49
CA ASP A 472 -18.45 17.36 -14.05
C ASP A 472 -17.42 17.87 -15.07
N ALA A 473 -17.72 17.77 -16.36
CA ALA A 473 -16.88 18.34 -17.42
C ALA A 473 -16.81 19.88 -17.33
N ASP A 474 -17.93 20.55 -17.04
CA ASP A 474 -17.97 22.01 -16.83
C ASP A 474 -17.22 22.40 -15.55
N PHE A 475 -17.36 21.63 -14.50
CA PHE A 475 -16.59 21.80 -13.26
C PHE A 475 -15.07 21.62 -13.51
N PHE A 476 -14.69 20.57 -14.22
CA PHE A 476 -13.28 20.26 -14.49
C PHE A 476 -12.61 21.30 -15.40
N ARG A 477 -13.37 21.89 -16.35
CA ARG A 477 -12.90 23.03 -17.16
C ARG A 477 -12.55 24.27 -16.34
N LYS A 478 -13.11 24.44 -15.14
CA LYS A 478 -12.73 25.50 -14.21
C LYS A 478 -11.60 25.08 -13.27
N LEU A 479 -11.61 23.81 -12.86
CA LEU A 479 -10.65 23.27 -11.89
C LEU A 479 -9.21 23.31 -12.42
N LEU A 480 -8.98 22.85 -13.66
CA LEU A 480 -7.65 22.77 -14.24
C LEU A 480 -6.98 24.15 -14.40
N PRO A 481 -7.58 25.19 -15.01
CA PRO A 481 -6.95 26.49 -15.10
C PRO A 481 -6.81 27.20 -13.75
N ALA A 482 -7.74 27.00 -12.80
CA ALA A 482 -7.60 27.51 -11.46
C ALA A 482 -6.37 26.91 -10.74
N THR A 483 -6.12 25.61 -10.94
CA THR A 483 -4.95 24.93 -10.40
C THR A 483 -3.67 25.46 -11.04
N ALA A 484 -3.60 25.55 -12.36
CA ALA A 484 -2.45 26.12 -13.06
C ALA A 484 -2.17 27.58 -12.62
N TRP A 485 -3.22 28.36 -12.38
CA TRP A 485 -3.06 29.72 -11.84
C TRP A 485 -2.48 29.72 -10.42
N GLN A 486 -2.98 28.83 -9.56
CA GLN A 486 -2.49 28.72 -8.19
C GLN A 486 -1.04 28.27 -8.13
N GLU A 487 -0.67 27.29 -8.96
CA GLU A 487 0.64 26.65 -8.92
C GLU A 487 1.77 27.48 -9.56
N SER A 488 1.48 28.19 -10.66
CA SER A 488 2.54 28.80 -11.45
C SER A 488 2.18 30.15 -12.11
N CYS A 489 0.98 30.67 -11.88
CA CYS A 489 0.44 31.77 -12.72
C CYS A 489 0.45 31.44 -14.20
N TRP A 490 0.10 30.19 -14.57
CA TRP A 490 0.12 29.64 -15.93
C TRP A 490 1.51 29.61 -16.59
N ARG A 491 2.59 29.50 -15.80
CA ARG A 491 3.96 29.56 -16.29
C ARG A 491 4.61 28.18 -16.32
N GLN A 492 5.08 27.75 -17.50
CA GLN A 492 5.90 26.54 -17.65
C GLN A 492 7.38 26.86 -17.50
N PHE A 493 7.82 27.97 -18.11
CA PHE A 493 9.23 28.34 -18.19
C PHE A 493 9.50 29.68 -17.51
N ARG A 494 10.74 29.87 -17.12
CA ARG A 494 11.28 31.15 -16.65
C ARG A 494 12.57 31.50 -17.38
N LYS A 495 12.83 32.78 -17.59
CA LYS A 495 14.11 33.29 -18.08
C LYS A 495 14.90 33.88 -16.91
N ALA A 496 16.14 33.41 -16.71
CA ALA A 496 17.04 33.91 -15.72
C ALA A 496 18.43 34.07 -16.34
N ASN A 497 19.00 35.27 -16.24
CA ASN A 497 20.34 35.60 -16.77
C ASN A 497 20.49 35.23 -18.28
N GLY A 498 19.45 35.48 -19.08
CA GLY A 498 19.45 35.16 -20.51
C GLY A 498 19.21 33.70 -20.86
N THR A 499 19.17 32.81 -19.89
CA THR A 499 18.91 31.38 -20.10
C THR A 499 17.47 31.02 -19.75
N VAL A 500 16.81 30.28 -20.62
CA VAL A 500 15.46 29.75 -20.36
C VAL A 500 15.57 28.39 -19.67
N THR A 501 14.81 28.23 -18.62
CA THR A 501 14.67 26.93 -17.90
C THR A 501 13.21 26.71 -17.52
N TYR A 502 12.85 25.46 -17.23
CA TYR A 502 11.54 25.14 -16.69
C TYR A 502 11.35 25.70 -15.28
N LEU A 503 10.11 26.02 -14.94
CA LEU A 503 9.77 26.42 -13.57
C LEU A 503 9.91 25.21 -12.65
N ARG A 504 10.66 25.38 -11.56
CA ARG A 504 10.85 24.36 -10.53
C ARG A 504 10.70 24.96 -9.14
N SER A 505 9.93 24.31 -8.27
CA SER A 505 9.84 24.67 -6.86
C SER A 505 11.05 24.16 -6.07
N SER A 506 11.21 24.67 -4.86
CA SER A 506 12.25 24.21 -3.91
C SER A 506 12.05 22.72 -3.52
N GLN A 507 10.85 22.21 -3.63
CA GLN A 507 10.51 20.81 -3.30
C GLN A 507 10.54 19.86 -4.53
N GLY A 508 10.99 20.35 -5.69
CA GLY A 508 11.17 19.53 -6.89
C GLY A 508 9.91 19.33 -7.74
N SER A 509 8.87 20.14 -7.56
CA SER A 509 7.73 20.17 -8.48
C SER A 509 8.05 21.00 -9.70
N VAL A 510 7.58 20.61 -10.90
CA VAL A 510 7.99 21.21 -12.17
C VAL A 510 6.82 21.63 -13.06
N GLY A 511 7.05 22.69 -13.81
CA GLY A 511 6.18 23.16 -14.89
C GLY A 511 4.93 23.91 -14.44
N MET A 512 3.98 24.02 -15.36
CA MET A 512 2.78 24.82 -15.17
C MET A 512 1.88 24.29 -14.06
N LEU A 513 1.70 22.99 -13.97
CA LEU A 513 0.88 22.32 -12.94
C LEU A 513 1.71 21.90 -11.72
N GLN A 514 2.99 22.25 -11.64
CA GLN A 514 3.87 21.92 -10.51
C GLN A 514 3.80 20.44 -10.09
N ILE A 515 3.96 19.54 -11.08
CA ILE A 515 3.97 18.10 -10.83
C ILE A 515 5.28 17.71 -10.13
N SER A 516 5.17 17.09 -8.98
CA SER A 516 6.33 16.60 -8.23
C SER A 516 6.93 15.36 -8.91
N GLU A 517 8.18 15.48 -9.36
CA GLU A 517 8.93 14.39 -9.99
C GLU A 517 9.07 13.16 -9.08
N ARG A 518 9.20 13.37 -7.78
CA ARG A 518 9.33 12.32 -6.78
C ARG A 518 8.00 11.65 -6.45
N ILE A 519 6.96 12.43 -6.18
CA ILE A 519 5.65 11.90 -5.77
C ILE A 519 5.02 11.11 -6.91
N TRP A 520 5.16 11.59 -8.15
CA TRP A 520 4.61 10.97 -9.34
C TRP A 520 5.62 10.13 -10.13
N ARG A 521 6.71 9.68 -9.47
CA ARG A 521 7.70 8.76 -10.03
C ARG A 521 7.03 7.50 -10.60
N GLY A 522 7.42 7.08 -11.79
CA GLY A 522 6.85 5.93 -12.48
C GLY A 522 5.55 6.21 -13.24
N PHE A 523 4.92 7.38 -13.03
CA PHE A 523 3.71 7.76 -13.75
C PHE A 523 3.98 8.61 -14.97
N TYR A 524 4.98 9.49 -14.93
CA TYR A 524 5.27 10.44 -16.00
C TYR A 524 6.75 10.48 -16.31
N GLU A 525 7.06 10.80 -17.58
CA GLU A 525 8.43 11.01 -18.05
C GLU A 525 8.95 12.37 -17.57
N VAL A 526 10.02 12.36 -16.79
CA VAL A 526 10.53 13.54 -16.08
C VAL A 526 10.93 14.65 -17.06
N GLU A 527 11.67 14.33 -18.13
CA GLU A 527 12.10 15.32 -19.12
C GLU A 527 10.92 15.95 -19.86
N ARG A 528 9.87 15.18 -20.13
CA ARG A 528 8.66 15.73 -20.76
C ARG A 528 7.85 16.61 -19.81
N LEU A 529 7.79 16.27 -18.50
CA LEU A 529 7.18 17.15 -17.50
C LEU A 529 7.87 18.51 -17.44
N ARG A 530 9.20 18.53 -17.57
CA ARG A 530 10.03 19.73 -17.53
C ARG A 530 9.87 20.59 -18.77
N TRP A 531 9.98 19.98 -19.94
CA TRP A 531 10.17 20.72 -21.19
C TRP A 531 8.96 20.72 -22.13
N LYS A 532 7.98 19.84 -21.99
CA LYS A 532 6.78 19.79 -22.82
C LYS A 532 5.56 20.33 -22.07
N ILE A 533 5.19 21.59 -22.35
CA ILE A 533 4.08 22.26 -21.65
C ILE A 533 2.76 21.49 -21.75
N ALA A 534 2.44 20.95 -22.92
CA ALA A 534 1.23 20.17 -23.15
C ALA A 534 1.22 18.87 -22.34
N TYR A 535 2.36 18.20 -22.25
CA TYR A 535 2.52 17.00 -21.43
C TYR A 535 2.32 17.30 -19.95
N ASN A 536 2.88 18.40 -19.44
CA ASN A 536 2.70 18.85 -18.07
C ASN A 536 1.22 19.15 -17.76
N VAL A 537 0.51 19.82 -18.68
CA VAL A 537 -0.93 20.09 -18.53
C VAL A 537 -1.74 18.79 -18.47
N GLN A 538 -1.46 17.83 -19.35
CA GLN A 538 -2.17 16.55 -19.34
C GLN A 538 -1.87 15.73 -18.09
N ALA A 539 -0.61 15.70 -17.65
CA ALA A 539 -0.24 15.04 -16.40
C ALA A 539 -0.97 15.64 -15.19
N GLY A 540 -1.02 16.99 -15.09
CA GLY A 540 -1.77 17.66 -14.04
C GLY A 540 -3.26 17.39 -14.10
N ALA A 541 -3.83 17.34 -15.31
CA ALA A 541 -5.24 17.00 -15.51
C ALA A 541 -5.55 15.55 -15.09
N GLU A 542 -4.66 14.59 -15.38
CA GLU A 542 -4.79 13.21 -14.89
C GLU A 542 -4.76 13.14 -13.36
N VAL A 543 -3.85 13.83 -12.72
CA VAL A 543 -3.77 13.87 -11.25
C VAL A 543 -5.03 14.46 -10.65
N LEU A 544 -5.52 15.58 -11.20
CA LEU A 544 -6.72 16.24 -10.69
C LEU A 544 -7.96 15.37 -10.84
N ILE A 545 -8.14 14.68 -11.96
CA ILE A 545 -9.32 13.82 -12.14
C ILE A 545 -9.29 12.62 -11.19
N HIS A 546 -8.14 12.05 -10.91
CA HIS A 546 -8.01 10.99 -9.90
C HIS A 546 -8.44 11.47 -8.52
N TYR A 547 -8.03 12.66 -8.10
CA TYR A 547 -8.46 13.21 -6.81
C TYR A 547 -9.94 13.60 -6.79
N LEU A 548 -10.51 14.04 -7.92
CA LEU A 548 -11.94 14.29 -8.02
C LEU A 548 -12.74 12.99 -7.83
N GLN A 549 -12.38 11.95 -8.55
CA GLN A 549 -13.01 10.63 -8.44
C GLN A 549 -12.87 10.05 -7.02
N ALA A 550 -11.68 10.17 -6.42
CA ALA A 550 -11.45 9.74 -5.04
C ALA A 550 -12.32 10.51 -4.03
N ALA A 551 -12.50 11.82 -4.21
CA ALA A 551 -13.34 12.62 -3.35
C ALA A 551 -14.84 12.27 -3.48
N GLU A 552 -15.27 11.83 -4.65
CA GLU A 552 -16.64 11.36 -4.88
C GLU A 552 -16.86 9.99 -4.23
N GLU A 553 -15.92 9.06 -4.37
CA GLU A 553 -15.99 7.73 -3.76
C GLU A 553 -16.00 7.79 -2.23
N GLU A 554 -15.11 8.59 -1.61
CA GLU A 554 -15.09 8.73 -0.15
C GLU A 554 -16.36 9.35 0.42
N ARG A 555 -17.09 10.15 -0.36
CA ARG A 555 -18.39 10.70 0.09
C ARG A 555 -19.51 9.66 0.09
N GLY A 556 -19.47 8.70 -0.82
CA GLY A 556 -20.54 7.72 -1.02
C GLY A 556 -21.80 8.29 -1.66
N ASP A 557 -22.67 7.41 -2.13
CA ASP A 557 -23.88 7.76 -2.90
C ASP A 557 -24.95 8.51 -2.09
N ASP A 558 -25.00 8.31 -0.77
CA ASP A 558 -26.00 8.90 0.13
C ASP A 558 -25.59 10.27 0.71
N ALA A 559 -24.44 10.80 0.32
CA ALA A 559 -23.94 12.06 0.87
C ALA A 559 -24.70 13.27 0.32
N LYS A 560 -24.95 14.26 1.20
CA LYS A 560 -25.54 15.54 0.77
C LYS A 560 -24.64 16.21 -0.27
N PRO A 561 -25.22 16.85 -1.31
CA PRO A 561 -24.46 17.62 -2.29
C PRO A 561 -23.55 18.64 -1.61
N VAL A 562 -22.30 18.68 -2.04
CA VAL A 562 -21.31 19.66 -1.57
C VAL A 562 -21.24 20.78 -2.61
N PRO A 563 -21.17 22.05 -2.21
CA PRO A 563 -21.01 23.15 -3.14
C PRO A 563 -19.77 22.99 -4.03
N PRO A 564 -19.82 23.40 -5.31
CA PRO A 564 -18.69 23.21 -6.24
C PRO A 564 -17.37 23.83 -5.77
N ASP A 565 -17.41 24.99 -5.11
CA ASP A 565 -16.24 25.64 -4.55
C ASP A 565 -15.59 24.84 -3.43
N VAL A 566 -16.40 24.17 -2.59
CA VAL A 566 -15.89 23.26 -1.55
C VAL A 566 -15.29 22.01 -2.18
N THR A 567 -15.95 21.41 -3.18
CA THR A 567 -15.40 20.27 -3.92
C THR A 567 -14.07 20.63 -4.57
N ALA A 568 -13.95 21.79 -5.21
CA ALA A 568 -12.72 22.27 -5.81
C ALA A 568 -11.58 22.40 -4.77
N ARG A 569 -11.89 22.92 -3.58
CA ARG A 569 -10.92 23.03 -2.48
C ARG A 569 -10.51 21.68 -1.92
N VAL A 570 -11.42 20.71 -1.84
CA VAL A 570 -11.13 19.34 -1.43
C VAL A 570 -10.13 18.69 -2.40
N VAL A 571 -10.42 18.76 -3.70
CA VAL A 571 -9.56 18.20 -4.76
C VAL A 571 -8.19 18.89 -4.77
N TYR A 572 -8.18 20.23 -4.69
CA TYR A 572 -6.92 20.96 -4.65
C TYR A 572 -6.10 20.67 -3.39
N ALA A 573 -6.73 20.50 -2.23
CA ALA A 573 -6.03 20.12 -1.00
C ALA A 573 -5.29 18.79 -1.14
N ALA A 574 -5.93 17.80 -1.82
CA ALA A 574 -5.28 16.53 -2.16
C ALA A 574 -4.14 16.72 -3.18
N TYR A 575 -4.35 17.55 -4.18
CA TYR A 575 -3.34 17.88 -5.18
C TYR A 575 -2.08 18.49 -4.58
N ASN A 576 -2.25 19.48 -3.68
CA ASN A 576 -1.16 20.21 -3.07
C ASN A 576 -0.45 19.46 -1.93
N GLY A 577 -1.13 18.55 -1.23
CA GLY A 577 -0.57 17.93 -0.03
C GLY A 577 -0.93 16.46 0.19
N GLY A 578 -1.40 15.79 -0.86
CA GLY A 578 -1.71 14.37 -0.84
C GLY A 578 -3.10 14.01 -0.30
N PRO A 579 -3.51 12.73 -0.44
CA PRO A 579 -4.83 12.23 -0.05
C PRO A 579 -5.21 12.52 1.40
N GLY A 580 -4.23 12.54 2.30
CA GLY A 580 -4.44 12.87 3.72
C GLY A 580 -5.05 14.26 3.95
N GLN A 581 -4.81 15.22 3.04
CA GLN A 581 -5.37 16.56 3.12
C GLN A 581 -6.86 16.57 2.75
N MET A 582 -7.26 15.75 1.77
CA MET A 582 -8.65 15.57 1.35
C MET A 582 -9.52 15.07 2.50
N ARG A 583 -9.06 14.06 3.23
CA ARG A 583 -9.78 13.46 4.36
C ARG A 583 -10.14 14.45 5.46
N ARG A 584 -9.32 15.50 5.67
CA ARG A 584 -9.65 16.57 6.63
C ARG A 584 -10.89 17.36 6.25
N TYR A 585 -11.16 17.52 4.95
CA TYR A 585 -12.37 18.18 4.47
C TYR A 585 -13.60 17.28 4.54
N LEU A 586 -13.40 15.97 4.36
CA LEU A 586 -14.48 14.99 4.38
C LEU A 586 -14.89 14.62 5.81
N ASP A 587 -13.98 14.69 6.78
CA ASP A 587 -14.30 14.50 8.20
C ASP A 587 -15.14 15.69 8.73
N PRO A 588 -16.40 15.48 9.15
CA PRO A 588 -17.26 16.55 9.68
C PRO A 588 -16.66 17.29 10.88
N LYS A 589 -15.86 16.62 11.70
CA LYS A 589 -15.22 17.20 12.90
C LYS A 589 -14.05 18.11 12.55
N ARG A 590 -13.34 17.84 11.45
CA ARG A 590 -12.15 18.57 11.02
C ARG A 590 -12.42 19.58 9.91
N ARG A 591 -13.56 19.48 9.22
CA ARG A 591 -13.94 20.33 8.08
C ARG A 591 -13.86 21.82 8.40
N GLY A 592 -14.31 22.25 9.58
CA GLY A 592 -14.25 23.66 9.99
C GLY A 592 -12.81 24.22 9.99
N GLN A 593 -11.86 23.45 10.52
CA GLN A 593 -10.44 23.84 10.52
C GLN A 593 -9.83 23.77 9.11
N ALA A 594 -10.18 22.75 8.32
CA ALA A 594 -9.72 22.64 6.93
C ALA A 594 -10.15 23.85 6.09
N LEU A 595 -11.40 24.31 6.26
CA LEU A 595 -11.92 25.48 5.54
C LEU A 595 -11.22 26.79 5.88
N THR A 596 -10.47 26.88 6.97
CA THR A 596 -9.70 28.10 7.36
C THR A 596 -8.28 28.15 6.79
N ARG A 597 -7.79 27.09 6.12
CA ARG A 597 -6.47 27.05 5.53
C ARG A 597 -6.32 28.13 4.44
N VAL A 598 -5.34 29.00 4.59
CA VAL A 598 -5.15 30.18 3.72
C VAL A 598 -4.96 29.77 2.25
N VAL A 599 -4.13 28.74 2.00
CA VAL A 599 -3.88 28.23 0.65
C VAL A 599 -5.16 27.78 -0.03
N ASP A 600 -5.99 27.03 0.68
CA ASP A 600 -7.23 26.49 0.13
C ASP A 600 -8.31 27.58 -0.05
N GLN A 601 -8.28 28.63 0.80
CA GLN A 601 -9.16 29.81 0.61
C GLN A 601 -8.74 30.62 -0.61
N LEU A 602 -7.44 30.82 -0.82
CA LEU A 602 -6.90 31.50 -2.01
C LEU A 602 -7.26 30.74 -3.28
N PHE A 603 -7.13 29.41 -3.24
CA PHE A 603 -7.55 28.56 -4.35
C PHE A 603 -9.06 28.70 -4.64
N GLY A 604 -9.91 28.63 -3.61
CA GLY A 604 -11.35 28.79 -3.78
C GLY A 604 -11.75 30.12 -4.44
N LYS A 605 -11.04 31.22 -4.08
CA LYS A 605 -11.22 32.53 -4.75
C LYS A 605 -10.83 32.48 -6.22
N LYS A 606 -9.70 31.85 -6.55
CA LYS A 606 -9.25 31.68 -7.93
C LYS A 606 -10.21 30.82 -8.74
N PHE A 607 -10.68 29.71 -8.18
CA PHE A 607 -11.67 28.85 -8.83
C PHE A 607 -12.98 29.60 -9.15
N ALA A 608 -13.48 30.42 -8.23
CA ALA A 608 -14.68 31.22 -8.45
C ALA A 608 -14.48 32.32 -9.52
N ALA A 609 -13.24 32.81 -9.66
CA ALA A 609 -12.92 33.91 -10.59
C ALA A 609 -12.62 33.45 -12.03
N ILE A 610 -12.59 32.15 -12.32
CA ILE A 610 -12.27 31.63 -13.66
C ILE A 610 -13.26 32.12 -14.73
N ASP A 611 -14.51 32.34 -14.40
CA ASP A 611 -15.56 32.81 -15.33
C ASP A 611 -15.51 34.32 -15.62
N ASP A 612 -14.82 35.12 -14.79
CA ASP A 612 -14.89 36.59 -14.78
C ASP A 612 -13.67 37.27 -15.43
N GLY A 613 -13.22 36.77 -16.58
CA GLY A 613 -12.06 37.38 -17.28
C GLY A 613 -10.76 37.14 -16.52
N VAL A 614 -10.50 35.90 -16.21
CA VAL A 614 -9.34 35.39 -15.44
C VAL A 614 -8.01 35.85 -16.02
N GLU A 615 -7.92 36.06 -17.34
CA GLU A 615 -6.68 36.44 -18.04
C GLU A 615 -6.07 37.72 -17.48
N ALA A 616 -6.88 38.74 -17.17
CA ALA A 616 -6.38 40.00 -16.56
C ALA A 616 -5.80 39.79 -15.16
N GLN A 617 -6.32 38.81 -14.40
CA GLN A 617 -5.82 38.50 -13.06
C GLN A 617 -4.55 37.62 -13.16
N VAL A 618 -4.53 36.66 -14.09
CA VAL A 618 -3.35 35.84 -14.36
C VAL A 618 -2.22 36.71 -14.95
N ALA A 619 -2.53 37.65 -15.83
CA ALA A 619 -1.56 38.63 -16.35
C ALA A 619 -0.83 39.37 -15.24
N ARG A 620 -1.56 39.89 -14.25
CA ARG A 620 -0.97 40.56 -13.07
C ARG A 620 -0.02 39.65 -12.28
N CYS A 621 -0.39 38.39 -12.10
CA CYS A 621 0.44 37.39 -11.45
C CYS A 621 1.69 37.04 -12.29
N LEU A 622 1.52 36.99 -13.63
CA LEU A 622 2.59 36.61 -14.56
C LEU A 622 3.67 37.70 -14.69
N VAL A 623 3.30 38.99 -14.74
CA VAL A 623 4.17 40.11 -15.09
C VAL A 623 4.71 40.89 -13.86
N GLY A 624 4.04 40.93 -12.75
CA GLY A 624 4.43 41.89 -11.71
C GLY A 624 4.03 41.59 -10.27
N GLY A 625 3.44 40.45 -9.96
CA GLY A 625 3.14 40.11 -8.57
C GLY A 625 4.28 39.32 -7.91
N PRO A 626 4.54 39.49 -6.60
CA PRO A 626 5.37 38.53 -5.89
C PRO A 626 4.75 37.14 -6.07
N ALA A 627 5.57 36.17 -6.45
CA ALA A 627 5.16 34.77 -6.45
C ALA A 627 4.52 34.47 -5.09
N PRO A 628 3.36 33.78 -5.03
CA PRO A 628 2.84 33.33 -3.75
C PRO A 628 3.96 32.53 -3.09
N GLY A 629 4.36 32.96 -1.88
CA GLY A 629 5.38 32.28 -1.11
C GLY A 629 5.01 30.83 -0.89
N PRO A 630 5.97 29.94 -0.73
CA PRO A 630 5.70 28.56 -0.40
C PRO A 630 4.87 28.47 0.87
N PRO A 631 3.97 27.47 0.98
CA PRO A 631 3.21 27.22 2.19
C PRO A 631 4.11 26.88 3.37
#